data_07241c7d2eef242dec07616f8fd81c8b
#
_entry.id   07241c7d2eef242dec07616f8fd81c8b
#
_cell.length_a   1.000
_cell.length_b   1.000
_cell.length_c   1.000
_cell.angle_alpha   90.00
_cell.angle_beta   90.00
_cell.angle_gamma   90.00
#
_symmetry.space_group_name_H-M   'P 1'
#
loop_
_entity.id
_entity.type
_entity.pdbx_description
1 polymer ?
#
loop_
_entity_poly.entity_id
_entity_poly.type
_entity_poly.pdbx_seq_one_letter_code
_entity_poly.pdbx_strand_id
1 'polypeptide(L)'
;MMRIGILAGGGRLPLMIAESAAARGTGVHIVAIRGEADPEIARFPHTWVYWGQIGRMLATLRREGGEQLVIAGGVRRPDFWHIRPDAGFFASLPQIFGLVAAGGDDSVLTRVVRFFEQKGLQVWGAHEIAPDLLADAGDLGQTGLNEQGRLDASIGFAVRRRLARLDAGQSVVVADGCVLAIEGAEGTDRMLERVLDLRDREGVDERQGVLAKGPKPGQELRIDMPVIGPRTVDSVVAAGLAGIAVESNGVLVLDREETLRRADANACAVHGLAATLSAREAPLAPPPPLRAQLVGRVRPRRRDMRDIERGIAVVERLAEFATGRAAVVARSHVLAIAGAEATAAMLARVRGLRQWSDRHNRRRLGSLVCRAAPDDADDLLALLQQAALQDLAGVAITGNGPLLHSAKDAAQTADNLGLCLVICETGPDSKGLA
;
A
#
# COMPACT_ATOMS: atom_id res chain seq x y z
N MET A 1 -12.17 28.98 -22.78
CA MET A 1 -12.77 28.07 -21.79
C MET A 1 -11.73 26.99 -21.51
N MET A 2 -11.37 26.79 -20.25
CA MET A 2 -10.41 25.76 -19.85
C MET A 2 -10.98 24.38 -20.19
N ARG A 3 -10.16 23.50 -20.76
CA ARG A 3 -10.53 22.12 -21.09
C ARG A 3 -9.56 21.16 -20.45
N ILE A 4 -10.08 20.04 -19.96
CA ILE A 4 -9.26 18.97 -19.39
C ILE A 4 -9.56 17.63 -20.09
N GLY A 5 -8.51 16.86 -20.31
CA GLY A 5 -8.62 15.47 -20.72
C GLY A 5 -8.60 14.57 -19.49
N ILE A 6 -9.49 13.60 -19.41
CA ILE A 6 -9.47 12.58 -18.37
C ILE A 6 -9.16 11.25 -19.01
N LEU A 7 -8.03 10.64 -18.66
CA LEU A 7 -7.73 9.25 -19.01
C LEU A 7 -8.37 8.35 -17.95
N ALA A 8 -9.44 7.66 -18.35
CA ALA A 8 -10.29 6.91 -17.45
C ALA A 8 -9.99 5.41 -17.46
N GLY A 9 -9.60 4.88 -16.32
CA GLY A 9 -9.66 3.47 -15.95
C GLY A 9 -10.99 3.13 -15.28
N GLY A 10 -11.02 2.05 -14.50
CA GLY A 10 -12.19 1.53 -13.81
C GLY A 10 -12.58 2.32 -12.55
N GLY A 11 -13.83 2.11 -12.12
CA GLY A 11 -14.38 2.77 -10.94
C GLY A 11 -15.01 4.13 -11.22
N ARG A 12 -15.64 4.71 -10.19
CA ARG A 12 -16.44 5.93 -10.33
C ARG A 12 -15.62 7.23 -10.31
N LEU A 13 -14.37 7.19 -9.84
CA LEU A 13 -13.55 8.40 -9.68
C LEU A 13 -13.42 9.24 -10.98
N PRO A 14 -13.19 8.66 -12.18
CA PRO A 14 -13.14 9.46 -13.41
C PRO A 14 -14.43 10.24 -13.69
N LEU A 15 -15.58 9.61 -13.42
CA LEU A 15 -16.88 10.23 -13.57
C LEU A 15 -17.08 11.39 -12.60
N MET A 16 -16.76 11.20 -11.33
CA MET A 16 -16.88 12.22 -10.28
C MET A 16 -15.97 13.42 -10.55
N ILE A 17 -14.76 13.20 -11.06
CA ILE A 17 -13.87 14.28 -11.51
C ILE A 17 -14.51 15.06 -12.66
N ALA A 18 -15.12 14.36 -13.62
CA ALA A 18 -15.80 15.00 -14.74
C ALA A 18 -17.02 15.82 -14.29
N GLU A 19 -17.81 15.31 -13.36
CA GLU A 19 -18.97 16.01 -12.74
C GLU A 19 -18.53 17.27 -12.00
N SER A 20 -17.51 17.17 -11.14
CA SER A 20 -16.96 18.31 -10.39
C SER A 20 -16.36 19.38 -11.33
N ALA A 21 -15.60 18.98 -12.34
CA ALA A 21 -15.03 19.91 -13.32
C ALA A 21 -16.13 20.64 -14.13
N ALA A 22 -17.14 19.89 -14.60
CA ALA A 22 -18.27 20.45 -15.35
C ALA A 22 -19.10 21.43 -14.51
N ALA A 23 -19.35 21.12 -13.23
CA ALA A 23 -20.05 22.02 -12.31
C ALA A 23 -19.33 23.38 -12.12
N ARG A 24 -18.01 23.42 -12.33
CA ARG A 24 -17.18 24.64 -12.31
C ARG A 24 -17.01 25.31 -13.67
N GLY A 25 -17.74 24.86 -14.67
CA GLY A 25 -17.67 25.41 -16.02
C GLY A 25 -16.41 25.02 -16.81
N THR A 26 -15.68 23.99 -16.38
CA THR A 26 -14.55 23.45 -17.13
C THR A 26 -15.05 22.43 -18.15
N GLY A 27 -14.61 22.56 -19.43
CA GLY A 27 -14.91 21.60 -20.46
C GLY A 27 -14.15 20.29 -20.20
N VAL A 28 -14.82 19.15 -20.38
CA VAL A 28 -14.24 17.82 -20.13
C VAL A 28 -14.32 16.95 -21.37
N HIS A 29 -13.25 16.21 -21.67
CA HIS A 29 -13.28 15.10 -22.61
C HIS A 29 -12.65 13.86 -21.98
N ILE A 30 -13.40 12.75 -21.97
CA ILE A 30 -12.95 11.49 -21.34
C ILE A 30 -12.37 10.57 -22.41
N VAL A 31 -11.10 10.17 -22.25
CA VAL A 31 -10.49 9.08 -23.02
C VAL A 31 -10.57 7.81 -22.18
N ALA A 32 -11.50 6.94 -22.54
CA ALA A 32 -11.88 5.78 -21.77
C ALA A 32 -11.22 4.50 -22.26
N ILE A 33 -10.62 3.73 -21.37
CA ILE A 33 -10.01 2.44 -21.71
C ILE A 33 -11.12 1.39 -21.77
N ARG A 34 -11.30 0.77 -22.95
CA ARG A 34 -12.29 -0.29 -23.16
C ARG A 34 -12.02 -1.50 -22.28
N GLY A 35 -13.06 -1.97 -21.60
CA GLY A 35 -12.99 -3.09 -20.66
C GLY A 35 -12.55 -2.72 -19.26
N GLU A 36 -12.15 -1.45 -19.03
CA GLU A 36 -11.80 -0.91 -17.71
C GLU A 36 -12.78 0.16 -17.27
N ALA A 37 -12.97 1.20 -18.08
CA ALA A 37 -13.78 2.36 -17.70
C ALA A 37 -15.28 2.04 -17.61
N ASP A 38 -15.95 2.71 -16.68
CA ASP A 38 -17.38 2.60 -16.46
C ASP A 38 -18.15 3.11 -17.67
N PRO A 39 -19.18 2.38 -18.17
CA PRO A 39 -20.02 2.84 -19.28
C PRO A 39 -20.74 4.17 -19.04
N GLU A 40 -21.00 4.55 -17.79
CA GLU A 40 -21.66 5.81 -17.42
C GLU A 40 -20.86 7.06 -17.87
N ILE A 41 -19.56 6.93 -18.16
CA ILE A 41 -18.77 8.03 -18.72
C ILE A 41 -19.33 8.56 -20.04
N ALA A 42 -20.18 7.76 -20.72
CA ALA A 42 -20.84 8.17 -21.95
C ALA A 42 -21.77 9.39 -21.81
N ARG A 43 -22.09 9.78 -20.56
CA ARG A 43 -22.83 11.05 -20.29
C ARG A 43 -21.99 12.29 -20.61
N PHE A 44 -20.67 12.15 -20.73
CA PHE A 44 -19.77 13.22 -21.08
C PHE A 44 -19.19 13.03 -22.51
N PRO A 45 -18.70 14.09 -23.16
CA PRO A 45 -17.90 13.96 -24.35
C PRO A 45 -16.75 12.97 -24.12
N HIS A 46 -16.67 11.91 -24.92
CA HIS A 46 -15.74 10.82 -24.67
C HIS A 46 -15.21 10.15 -25.94
N THR A 47 -14.12 9.43 -25.80
CA THR A 47 -13.54 8.57 -26.83
C THR A 47 -13.09 7.26 -26.22
N TRP A 48 -13.56 6.14 -26.74
CA TRP A 48 -13.09 4.83 -26.33
C TRP A 48 -11.81 4.44 -27.05
N VAL A 49 -10.82 3.99 -26.29
CA VAL A 49 -9.54 3.46 -26.79
C VAL A 49 -9.29 2.05 -26.27
N TYR A 50 -8.57 1.24 -27.03
CA TYR A 50 -8.08 -0.05 -26.57
C TYR A 50 -6.69 0.11 -25.97
N TRP A 51 -6.31 -0.83 -25.12
CA TRP A 51 -4.93 -0.98 -24.71
C TRP A 51 -4.02 -1.05 -25.93
N GLY A 52 -2.93 -0.27 -25.93
CA GLY A 52 -1.99 -0.19 -27.05
C GLY A 52 -2.30 0.91 -28.08
N GLN A 53 -3.47 1.56 -28.06
CA GLN A 53 -3.75 2.69 -28.94
C GLN A 53 -3.18 4.01 -28.40
N ILE A 54 -1.86 4.04 -28.16
CA ILE A 54 -1.17 5.18 -27.53
C ILE A 54 -1.22 6.44 -28.43
N GLY A 55 -1.03 6.28 -29.73
CA GLY A 55 -1.10 7.40 -30.68
C GLY A 55 -2.49 8.02 -30.72
N ARG A 56 -3.53 7.20 -30.83
CA ARG A 56 -4.93 7.67 -30.80
C ARG A 56 -5.28 8.36 -29.48
N MET A 57 -4.87 7.77 -28.37
CA MET A 57 -5.07 8.34 -27.03
C MET A 57 -4.44 9.74 -26.92
N LEU A 58 -3.15 9.87 -27.25
CA LEU A 58 -2.44 11.15 -27.17
C LEU A 58 -3.02 12.20 -28.15
N ALA A 59 -3.36 11.79 -29.37
CA ALA A 59 -3.97 12.69 -30.35
C ALA A 59 -5.34 13.20 -29.88
N THR A 60 -6.16 12.33 -29.28
CA THR A 60 -7.47 12.70 -28.74
C THR A 60 -7.33 13.64 -27.54
N LEU A 61 -6.45 13.31 -26.58
CA LEU A 61 -6.21 14.15 -25.41
C LEU A 61 -5.80 15.57 -25.81
N ARG A 62 -4.87 15.73 -26.76
CA ARG A 62 -4.42 17.03 -27.22
C ARG A 62 -5.50 17.83 -27.95
N ARG A 63 -6.27 17.16 -28.82
CA ARG A 63 -7.29 17.82 -29.63
C ARG A 63 -8.50 18.24 -28.80
N GLU A 64 -8.96 17.39 -27.93
CA GLU A 64 -10.22 17.56 -27.18
C GLU A 64 -10.01 18.02 -25.73
N GLY A 65 -8.96 17.53 -25.07
CA GLY A 65 -8.66 17.82 -23.65
C GLY A 65 -7.71 19.03 -23.42
N GLY A 66 -7.09 19.53 -24.49
CA GLY A 66 -6.07 20.57 -24.34
C GLY A 66 -4.75 20.02 -23.78
N GLU A 67 -4.06 20.86 -22.98
CA GLU A 67 -2.76 20.48 -22.40
C GLU A 67 -2.88 19.81 -21.03
N GLN A 68 -4.07 19.88 -20.39
CA GLN A 68 -4.29 19.37 -19.05
C GLN A 68 -4.84 17.96 -19.07
N LEU A 69 -4.21 17.07 -18.32
CA LEU A 69 -4.55 15.64 -18.22
C LEU A 69 -4.75 15.24 -16.77
N VAL A 70 -5.88 14.60 -16.49
CA VAL A 70 -6.08 13.84 -15.25
C VAL A 70 -6.09 12.35 -15.57
N ILE A 71 -5.34 11.56 -14.81
CA ILE A 71 -5.35 10.10 -14.93
C ILE A 71 -6.04 9.54 -13.70
N ALA A 72 -7.15 8.85 -13.87
CA ALA A 72 -7.95 8.37 -12.77
C ALA A 72 -8.57 7.00 -13.03
N GLY A 73 -8.82 6.27 -11.96
CA GLY A 73 -9.43 4.94 -11.99
C GLY A 73 -8.41 3.81 -12.09
N GLY A 74 -8.78 2.66 -11.54
CA GLY A 74 -7.94 1.46 -11.55
C GLY A 74 -7.84 0.86 -12.94
N VAL A 75 -6.70 0.23 -13.22
CA VAL A 75 -6.49 -0.53 -14.46
C VAL A 75 -5.91 -1.89 -14.11
N ARG A 76 -6.43 -2.94 -14.75
CA ARG A 76 -5.86 -4.28 -14.65
C ARG A 76 -4.72 -4.41 -15.63
N ARG A 77 -3.77 -5.30 -15.34
CA ARG A 77 -2.76 -5.64 -16.35
C ARG A 77 -3.46 -6.22 -17.58
N PRO A 78 -3.29 -5.60 -18.77
CA PRO A 78 -3.92 -6.12 -19.97
C PRO A 78 -3.32 -7.47 -20.34
N ASP A 79 -4.14 -8.43 -20.71
CA ASP A 79 -3.68 -9.62 -21.40
C ASP A 79 -3.13 -9.23 -22.78
N PHE A 80 -1.99 -9.81 -23.13
CA PHE A 80 -1.34 -9.52 -24.43
C PHE A 80 -2.29 -9.66 -25.63
N TRP A 81 -3.26 -10.55 -25.56
CA TRP A 81 -4.26 -10.78 -26.59
C TRP A 81 -5.28 -9.64 -26.76
N HIS A 82 -5.41 -8.77 -25.78
CA HIS A 82 -6.32 -7.61 -25.80
C HIS A 82 -5.62 -6.30 -26.17
N ILE A 83 -4.30 -6.33 -26.35
CA ILE A 83 -3.53 -5.15 -26.79
C ILE A 83 -3.71 -4.95 -28.29
N ARG A 84 -4.18 -3.78 -28.68
CA ARG A 84 -4.32 -3.37 -30.08
C ARG A 84 -3.35 -2.23 -30.38
N PRO A 85 -2.08 -2.54 -30.72
CA PRO A 85 -1.06 -1.52 -30.91
C PRO A 85 -1.33 -0.67 -32.15
N ASP A 86 -1.10 0.63 -32.06
CA ASP A 86 -1.04 1.57 -33.16
C ASP A 86 0.41 2.04 -33.42
N ALA A 87 0.62 2.89 -34.43
CA ALA A 87 1.95 3.44 -34.72
C ALA A 87 2.55 4.19 -33.53
N GLY A 88 1.71 4.86 -32.72
CA GLY A 88 2.15 5.56 -31.50
C GLY A 88 2.64 4.62 -30.40
N PHE A 89 2.07 3.42 -30.30
CA PHE A 89 2.57 2.38 -29.39
C PHE A 89 4.01 1.98 -29.76
N PHE A 90 4.26 1.68 -31.04
CA PHE A 90 5.60 1.31 -31.50
C PHE A 90 6.61 2.44 -31.32
N ALA A 91 6.21 3.68 -31.58
CA ALA A 91 7.06 4.85 -31.35
C ALA A 91 7.36 5.11 -29.87
N SER A 92 6.54 4.58 -28.95
CA SER A 92 6.68 4.72 -27.50
C SER A 92 7.30 3.50 -26.82
N LEU A 93 7.65 2.45 -27.57
CA LEU A 93 8.21 1.20 -27.00
C LEU A 93 9.39 1.41 -26.05
N PRO A 94 10.40 2.25 -26.35
CA PRO A 94 11.52 2.44 -25.42
C PRO A 94 11.07 2.97 -24.06
N GLN A 95 10.12 3.92 -24.04
CA GLN A 95 9.56 4.46 -22.81
C GLN A 95 8.69 3.43 -22.07
N ILE A 96 7.88 2.65 -22.81
CA ILE A 96 7.04 1.58 -22.25
C ILE A 96 7.91 0.49 -21.60
N PHE A 97 8.99 0.06 -22.25
CA PHE A 97 9.95 -0.88 -21.66
C PHE A 97 10.58 -0.30 -20.38
N GLY A 98 10.90 1.00 -20.37
CA GLY A 98 11.36 1.70 -19.18
C GLY A 98 10.35 1.67 -18.03
N LEU A 99 9.04 1.76 -18.31
CA LEU A 99 7.97 1.63 -17.32
C LEU A 99 7.93 0.22 -16.72
N VAL A 100 7.98 -0.80 -17.56
CA VAL A 100 7.90 -2.22 -17.13
C VAL A 100 9.14 -2.67 -16.34
N ALA A 101 10.31 -2.13 -16.68
CA ALA A 101 11.56 -2.44 -15.99
C ALA A 101 11.69 -1.77 -14.61
N ALA A 102 10.79 -0.84 -14.28
CA ALA A 102 10.77 -0.19 -12.97
C ALA A 102 10.33 -1.16 -11.88
N GLY A 103 11.06 -1.20 -10.78
CA GLY A 103 10.63 -1.87 -9.56
C GLY A 103 9.82 -0.91 -8.69
N GLY A 104 8.63 -1.34 -8.21
CA GLY A 104 7.78 -0.57 -7.32
C GLY A 104 6.66 0.20 -8.02
N ASP A 105 5.46 0.13 -7.43
CA ASP A 105 4.27 0.75 -8.01
C ASP A 105 4.43 2.28 -8.07
N ASP A 106 4.91 2.93 -7.02
CA ASP A 106 5.14 4.39 -6.99
C ASP A 106 6.14 4.84 -8.05
N SER A 107 7.18 4.02 -8.33
CA SER A 107 8.15 4.33 -9.38
C SER A 107 7.56 4.18 -10.78
N VAL A 108 6.63 3.25 -10.97
CA VAL A 108 5.90 3.07 -12.24
C VAL A 108 4.98 4.26 -12.47
N LEU A 109 4.20 4.68 -11.47
CA LEU A 109 3.26 5.80 -11.58
C LEU A 109 3.98 7.13 -11.86
N THR A 110 5.07 7.41 -11.17
CA THR A 110 5.91 8.59 -11.46
C THR A 110 6.43 8.58 -12.90
N ARG A 111 6.79 7.42 -13.44
CA ARG A 111 7.23 7.32 -14.85
C ARG A 111 6.07 7.48 -15.83
N VAL A 112 4.86 7.03 -15.48
CA VAL A 112 3.65 7.30 -16.28
C VAL A 112 3.41 8.79 -16.39
N VAL A 113 3.49 9.53 -15.27
CA VAL A 113 3.40 10.99 -15.27
C VAL A 113 4.44 11.60 -16.21
N ARG A 114 5.71 11.26 -16.05
CA ARG A 114 6.80 11.76 -16.88
C ARG A 114 6.60 11.42 -18.36
N PHE A 115 6.04 10.25 -18.68
CA PHE A 115 5.72 9.88 -20.06
C PHE A 115 4.75 10.87 -20.69
N PHE A 116 3.66 11.24 -20.01
CA PHE A 116 2.69 12.20 -20.52
C PHE A 116 3.26 13.62 -20.58
N GLU A 117 4.03 14.02 -19.60
CA GLU A 117 4.71 15.31 -19.56
C GLU A 117 5.72 15.47 -20.72
N GLN A 118 6.50 14.44 -21.03
CA GLN A 118 7.38 14.41 -22.20
C GLN A 118 6.61 14.49 -23.53
N LYS A 119 5.33 14.11 -23.52
CA LYS A 119 4.44 14.27 -24.69
C LYS A 119 3.75 15.64 -24.72
N GLY A 120 4.09 16.58 -23.81
CA GLY A 120 3.56 17.93 -23.77
C GLY A 120 2.19 18.06 -23.07
N LEU A 121 1.80 17.08 -22.26
CA LEU A 121 0.60 17.12 -21.44
C LEU A 121 0.98 17.44 -19.98
N GLN A 122 0.25 18.34 -19.33
CA GLN A 122 0.41 18.64 -17.92
C GLN A 122 -0.48 17.69 -17.10
N VAL A 123 0.14 16.82 -16.29
CA VAL A 123 -0.62 15.88 -15.46
C VAL A 123 -1.03 16.57 -14.16
N TRP A 124 -2.32 16.64 -13.94
CA TRP A 124 -2.97 17.20 -12.76
C TRP A 124 -3.56 16.10 -11.89
N GLY A 125 -3.56 16.33 -10.57
CA GLY A 125 -4.20 15.40 -9.63
C GLY A 125 -5.72 15.58 -9.60
N ALA A 126 -6.41 14.50 -9.23
CA ALA A 126 -7.85 14.55 -8.99
C ALA A 126 -8.24 15.64 -7.98
N HIS A 127 -7.42 15.82 -6.94
CA HIS A 127 -7.61 16.83 -5.89
C HIS A 127 -7.47 18.27 -6.37
N GLU A 128 -6.73 18.51 -7.45
CA GLU A 128 -6.55 19.86 -8.02
C GLU A 128 -7.76 20.23 -8.88
N ILE A 129 -8.37 19.25 -9.55
CA ILE A 129 -9.51 19.46 -10.43
C ILE A 129 -10.84 19.35 -9.68
N ALA A 130 -10.93 18.43 -8.71
CA ALA A 130 -12.12 18.12 -7.93
C ALA A 130 -11.84 18.23 -6.40
N PRO A 131 -11.48 19.42 -5.88
CA PRO A 131 -11.17 19.60 -4.46
C PRO A 131 -12.37 19.33 -3.53
N ASP A 132 -13.59 19.36 -4.04
CA ASP A 132 -14.81 18.96 -3.34
C ASP A 132 -14.85 17.48 -2.96
N LEU A 133 -14.02 16.66 -3.61
CA LEU A 133 -13.84 15.25 -3.24
C LEU A 133 -12.87 15.04 -2.08
N LEU A 134 -12.09 16.04 -1.70
CA LEU A 134 -11.14 15.92 -0.59
C LEU A 134 -11.85 15.79 0.76
N ALA A 135 -11.30 14.97 1.64
CA ALA A 135 -11.73 14.92 3.02
C ALA A 135 -11.35 16.23 3.74
N ASP A 136 -12.34 16.87 4.36
CA ASP A 136 -12.12 18.02 5.23
C ASP A 136 -11.54 17.63 6.58
N ALA A 137 -11.09 18.60 7.38
CA ALA A 137 -10.68 18.36 8.77
C ALA A 137 -11.94 18.33 9.68
N GLY A 138 -11.90 17.49 10.73
CA GLY A 138 -13.00 17.33 11.66
C GLY A 138 -13.96 16.19 11.29
N ASP A 139 -15.09 16.12 11.95
CA ASP A 139 -16.10 15.10 11.69
C ASP A 139 -16.81 15.42 10.36
N LEU A 140 -16.83 14.44 9.45
CA LEU A 140 -17.43 14.62 8.13
C LEU A 140 -18.93 14.24 8.12
N GLY A 141 -19.34 13.30 8.99
CA GLY A 141 -20.71 12.88 9.21
C GLY A 141 -21.27 13.43 10.52
N GLN A 142 -22.43 12.92 10.92
CA GLN A 142 -23.08 13.27 12.18
C GLN A 142 -22.46 12.52 13.37
N THR A 143 -21.91 11.33 13.11
CA THR A 143 -21.24 10.51 14.12
C THR A 143 -19.76 10.92 14.22
N GLY A 144 -19.33 11.35 15.42
CA GLY A 144 -17.95 11.71 15.70
C GLY A 144 -17.18 10.59 16.39
N LEU A 145 -15.85 10.65 16.33
CA LEU A 145 -14.97 9.76 17.12
C LEU A 145 -15.05 10.15 18.61
N ASN A 146 -15.22 9.13 19.48
CA ASN A 146 -15.04 9.30 20.92
C ASN A 146 -13.54 9.51 21.27
N GLU A 147 -13.24 9.71 22.54
CA GLU A 147 -11.87 9.97 23.01
C GLU A 147 -10.93 8.81 22.66
N GLN A 148 -11.35 7.56 22.91
CA GLN A 148 -10.58 6.37 22.57
C GLN A 148 -10.34 6.27 21.05
N GLY A 149 -11.35 6.50 20.23
CA GLY A 149 -11.22 6.50 18.78
C GLY A 149 -10.25 7.56 18.24
N ARG A 150 -10.18 8.74 18.88
CA ARG A 150 -9.18 9.77 18.54
C ARG A 150 -7.77 9.34 18.93
N LEU A 151 -7.61 8.68 20.08
CA LEU A 151 -6.33 8.10 20.51
C LEU A 151 -5.88 7.02 19.51
N ASP A 152 -6.77 6.08 19.19
CA ASP A 152 -6.50 5.00 18.22
C ASP A 152 -6.10 5.58 16.84
N ALA A 153 -6.82 6.60 16.37
CA ALA A 153 -6.47 7.31 15.15
C ALA A 153 -5.06 7.90 15.22
N SER A 154 -4.71 8.56 16.32
CA SER A 154 -3.37 9.17 16.52
C SER A 154 -2.25 8.12 16.47
N ILE A 155 -2.45 6.97 17.09
CA ILE A 155 -1.52 5.82 17.06
C ILE A 155 -1.40 5.30 15.61
N GLY A 156 -2.53 5.09 14.92
CA GLY A 156 -2.54 4.64 13.54
C GLY A 156 -1.75 5.55 12.61
N PHE A 157 -1.90 6.88 12.75
CA PHE A 157 -1.11 7.85 11.98
C PHE A 157 0.36 7.88 12.41
N ALA A 158 0.69 7.65 13.68
CA ALA A 158 2.08 7.53 14.12
C ALA A 158 2.75 6.30 13.48
N VAL A 159 2.10 5.14 13.48
CA VAL A 159 2.57 3.92 12.80
C VAL A 159 2.80 4.18 11.31
N ARG A 160 1.82 4.80 10.63
CA ARG A 160 1.95 5.15 9.20
C ARG A 160 3.18 6.03 8.93
N ARG A 161 3.41 7.06 9.75
CA ARG A 161 4.59 7.93 9.63
C ARG A 161 5.90 7.16 9.77
N ARG A 162 5.99 6.20 10.70
CA ARG A 162 7.18 5.36 10.88
C ARG A 162 7.49 4.50 9.66
N LEU A 163 6.45 4.03 8.98
CA LEU A 163 6.58 3.20 7.76
C LEU A 163 6.73 4.00 6.46
N ALA A 164 6.59 5.29 6.52
CA ALA A 164 6.47 6.20 5.39
C ALA A 164 7.49 6.00 4.24
N ARG A 165 8.75 5.70 4.58
CA ARG A 165 9.83 5.51 3.59
C ARG A 165 10.01 4.05 3.16
N LEU A 166 9.16 3.16 3.65
CA LEU A 166 9.25 1.73 3.41
C LEU A 166 8.18 1.21 2.43
N ASP A 167 7.41 2.13 1.82
CA ASP A 167 6.34 1.81 0.87
C ASP A 167 5.32 0.81 1.46
N ALA A 168 4.97 1.00 2.73
CA ALA A 168 4.02 0.17 3.48
C ALA A 168 3.16 1.03 4.40
N GLY A 169 2.02 0.48 4.85
CA GLY A 169 1.22 1.11 5.89
C GLY A 169 0.39 2.31 5.40
N GLN A 170 -0.22 2.24 4.21
CA GLN A 170 -1.18 3.25 3.76
C GLN A 170 -2.40 3.28 4.68
N SER A 171 -2.79 2.12 5.20
CA SER A 171 -3.86 1.94 6.16
C SER A 171 -3.38 1.14 7.37
N VAL A 172 -3.85 1.51 8.55
CA VAL A 172 -3.56 0.85 9.83
C VAL A 172 -4.85 0.75 10.63
N VAL A 173 -5.12 -0.40 11.23
CA VAL A 173 -6.24 -0.57 12.16
C VAL A 173 -5.73 -0.61 13.58
N VAL A 174 -6.30 0.23 14.43
CA VAL A 174 -5.98 0.31 15.87
C VAL A 174 -7.28 0.20 16.65
N ALA A 175 -7.28 -0.59 17.73
CA ALA A 175 -8.37 -0.67 18.68
C ALA A 175 -7.80 -0.73 20.11
N ASP A 176 -8.35 0.07 21.02
CA ASP A 176 -7.94 0.18 22.41
C ASP A 176 -6.42 0.37 22.61
N GLY A 177 -5.82 1.20 21.76
CA GLY A 177 -4.39 1.47 21.76
C GLY A 177 -3.53 0.38 21.10
N CYS A 178 -4.12 -0.76 20.71
CA CYS A 178 -3.41 -1.87 20.11
C CYS A 178 -3.50 -1.84 18.58
N VAL A 179 -2.37 -2.02 17.90
CA VAL A 179 -2.33 -2.11 16.43
C VAL A 179 -2.75 -3.51 15.99
N LEU A 180 -3.97 -3.64 15.49
CA LEU A 180 -4.53 -4.93 15.04
C LEU A 180 -3.97 -5.35 13.68
N ALA A 181 -3.88 -4.41 12.74
CA ALA A 181 -3.44 -4.71 11.38
C ALA A 181 -2.74 -3.52 10.73
N ILE A 182 -1.76 -3.84 9.89
CA ILE A 182 -1.03 -2.89 9.04
C ILE A 182 -1.15 -3.38 7.60
N GLU A 183 -1.53 -2.48 6.68
CA GLU A 183 -1.67 -2.79 5.27
C GLU A 183 -0.30 -3.09 4.64
N GLY A 184 -0.21 -4.23 3.98
CA GLY A 184 0.90 -4.60 3.10
C GLY A 184 0.47 -4.57 1.64
N ALA A 185 0.93 -5.54 0.86
CA ALA A 185 0.57 -5.67 -0.56
C ALA A 185 -0.86 -6.20 -0.79
N GLU A 186 -1.57 -6.62 0.27
CA GLU A 186 -2.94 -7.12 0.17
C GLU A 186 -3.99 -6.04 -0.14
N GLY A 187 -3.72 -4.78 0.23
CA GLY A 187 -4.66 -3.67 0.14
C GLY A 187 -5.64 -3.58 1.32
N THR A 188 -6.31 -2.43 1.44
CA THR A 188 -7.17 -2.11 2.60
C THR A 188 -8.33 -3.11 2.78
N ASP A 189 -8.99 -3.53 1.69
CA ASP A 189 -10.16 -4.41 1.78
C ASP A 189 -9.80 -5.76 2.42
N ARG A 190 -8.75 -6.43 1.94
CA ARG A 190 -8.29 -7.69 2.53
C ARG A 190 -7.69 -7.55 3.93
N MET A 191 -7.10 -6.40 4.23
CA MET A 191 -6.69 -6.11 5.60
C MET A 191 -7.89 -6.05 6.54
N LEU A 192 -9.00 -5.43 6.14
CA LEU A 192 -10.23 -5.37 6.94
C LEU A 192 -10.89 -6.74 7.09
N GLU A 193 -10.91 -7.59 6.04
CA GLU A 193 -11.35 -8.99 6.14
C GLU A 193 -10.55 -9.75 7.22
N ARG A 194 -9.24 -9.54 7.26
CA ARG A 194 -8.36 -10.15 8.27
C ARG A 194 -8.63 -9.64 9.69
N VAL A 195 -8.98 -8.36 9.83
CA VAL A 195 -9.38 -7.80 11.14
C VAL A 195 -10.65 -8.44 11.64
N LEU A 196 -11.65 -8.66 10.76
CA LEU A 196 -12.86 -9.39 11.09
C LEU A 196 -12.53 -10.79 11.62
N ASP A 197 -11.72 -11.56 10.88
CA ASP A 197 -11.30 -12.91 11.31
C ASP A 197 -10.59 -12.94 12.68
N LEU A 198 -9.81 -11.91 13.00
CA LEU A 198 -9.13 -11.77 14.29
C LEU A 198 -10.15 -11.53 15.41
N ARG A 199 -11.08 -10.60 15.21
CA ARG A 199 -12.09 -10.22 16.21
C ARG A 199 -13.10 -11.33 16.48
N ASP A 200 -13.52 -12.05 15.45
CA ASP A 200 -14.41 -13.21 15.59
C ASP A 200 -13.78 -14.29 16.47
N ARG A 201 -12.47 -14.52 16.37
CA ARG A 201 -11.74 -15.47 17.24
C ARG A 201 -11.64 -15.02 18.67
N GLU A 202 -11.58 -13.72 18.90
CA GLU A 202 -11.48 -13.10 20.24
C GLU A 202 -12.85 -12.91 20.91
N GLY A 203 -13.96 -13.11 20.15
CA GLY A 203 -15.33 -12.95 20.68
C GLY A 203 -15.67 -11.51 21.03
N VAL A 204 -15.15 -10.54 20.26
CA VAL A 204 -15.40 -9.11 20.48
C VAL A 204 -16.69 -8.68 19.80
N ASP A 205 -17.75 -8.49 20.60
CA ASP A 205 -19.08 -8.12 20.11
C ASP A 205 -19.28 -6.61 19.90
N GLU A 206 -18.57 -5.78 20.66
CA GLU A 206 -18.69 -4.33 20.58
C GLU A 206 -17.82 -3.74 19.46
N ARG A 207 -18.40 -2.80 18.70
CA ARG A 207 -17.62 -2.09 17.69
C ARG A 207 -16.67 -1.08 18.34
N GLN A 208 -15.41 -1.27 18.12
CA GLN A 208 -14.33 -0.40 18.64
C GLN A 208 -13.14 -0.38 17.70
N GLY A 209 -12.34 0.68 17.82
CA GLY A 209 -11.17 0.87 16.97
C GLY A 209 -11.45 1.63 15.70
N VAL A 210 -10.40 1.99 15.01
CA VAL A 210 -10.41 2.94 13.90
C VAL A 210 -9.51 2.47 12.78
N LEU A 211 -9.98 2.60 11.54
CA LEU A 211 -9.15 2.54 10.35
C LEU A 211 -8.48 3.91 10.14
N ALA A 212 -7.17 4.02 10.32
CA ALA A 212 -6.39 5.20 9.98
C ALA A 212 -5.85 5.09 8.55
N LYS A 213 -6.23 6.01 7.65
CA LYS A 213 -5.84 5.97 6.23
C LYS A 213 -5.36 7.32 5.72
N GLY A 214 -4.33 7.32 4.85
CA GLY A 214 -3.84 8.52 4.18
C GLY A 214 -2.71 8.21 3.19
N PRO A 215 -2.18 9.19 2.48
CA PRO A 215 -1.15 9.00 1.48
C PRO A 215 0.17 8.52 2.10
N LYS A 216 0.91 7.73 1.35
CA LYS A 216 2.29 7.42 1.69
C LYS A 216 3.17 8.62 1.34
N PRO A 217 4.15 8.99 2.16
CA PRO A 217 5.11 10.02 1.80
C PRO A 217 5.88 9.66 0.53
N GLY A 218 5.88 10.60 -0.41
CA GLY A 218 6.49 10.41 -1.72
C GLY A 218 5.62 9.69 -2.76
N GLN A 219 4.39 9.32 -2.40
CA GLN A 219 3.41 8.80 -3.35
C GLN A 219 3.09 9.84 -4.42
N GLU A 220 2.93 9.40 -5.67
CA GLU A 220 2.54 10.27 -6.79
C GLU A 220 1.03 10.56 -6.73
N LEU A 221 0.65 11.55 -5.93
CA LEU A 221 -0.75 11.88 -5.63
C LEU A 221 -1.54 12.35 -6.84
N ARG A 222 -0.87 12.74 -7.92
CA ARG A 222 -1.57 13.13 -9.15
C ARG A 222 -2.29 11.96 -9.82
N ILE A 223 -1.81 10.71 -9.58
CA ILE A 223 -2.42 9.51 -10.16
C ILE A 223 -2.99 8.58 -9.08
N ASP A 224 -2.30 8.48 -7.95
CA ASP A 224 -2.60 7.47 -6.91
C ASP A 224 -2.87 8.17 -5.58
N MET A 225 -3.99 8.82 -5.48
CA MET A 225 -4.47 9.40 -4.24
C MET A 225 -5.34 8.39 -3.49
N PRO A 226 -5.12 8.18 -2.17
CA PRO A 226 -5.98 7.31 -1.38
C PRO A 226 -7.43 7.73 -1.45
N VAL A 227 -8.33 6.73 -1.42
CA VAL A 227 -9.76 6.96 -1.45
C VAL A 227 -10.47 6.22 -0.32
N ILE A 228 -11.57 6.78 0.16
CA ILE A 228 -12.61 6.08 0.92
C ILE A 228 -13.94 6.25 0.18
N GLY A 229 -14.88 5.36 0.42
CA GLY A 229 -16.19 5.40 -0.22
C GLY A 229 -17.19 4.50 0.50
N PRO A 230 -18.41 4.31 -0.05
CA PRO A 230 -19.46 3.51 0.58
C PRO A 230 -18.98 2.10 0.94
N ARG A 231 -18.21 1.44 0.06
CA ARG A 231 -17.63 0.11 0.31
C ARG A 231 -16.64 0.10 1.46
N THR A 232 -15.84 1.17 1.63
CA THR A 232 -14.90 1.27 2.75
C THR A 232 -15.67 1.31 4.08
N VAL A 233 -16.77 2.07 4.13
CA VAL A 233 -17.65 2.12 5.30
C VAL A 233 -18.21 0.72 5.60
N ASP A 234 -18.78 0.05 4.58
CA ASP A 234 -19.34 -1.29 4.74
C ASP A 234 -18.31 -2.28 5.28
N SER A 235 -17.06 -2.24 4.75
CA SER A 235 -15.96 -3.11 5.20
C SER A 235 -15.50 -2.80 6.63
N VAL A 236 -15.45 -1.53 7.01
CA VAL A 236 -15.09 -1.08 8.37
C VAL A 236 -16.14 -1.50 9.39
N VAL A 237 -17.43 -1.35 9.04
CA VAL A 237 -18.56 -1.80 9.87
C VAL A 237 -18.54 -3.32 10.02
N ALA A 238 -18.34 -4.06 8.91
CA ALA A 238 -18.23 -5.52 8.93
C ALA A 238 -17.05 -6.00 9.77
N ALA A 239 -15.91 -5.28 9.74
CA ALA A 239 -14.75 -5.57 10.59
C ALA A 239 -14.95 -5.20 12.07
N GLY A 240 -16.14 -4.77 12.48
CA GLY A 240 -16.46 -4.42 13.87
C GLY A 240 -15.77 -3.14 14.34
N LEU A 241 -15.38 -2.23 13.43
CA LEU A 241 -14.73 -0.98 13.80
C LEU A 241 -15.75 0.14 14.03
N ALA A 242 -15.40 1.10 14.88
CA ALA A 242 -16.25 2.24 15.24
C ALA A 242 -16.06 3.44 14.29
N GLY A 243 -14.97 3.48 13.50
CA GLY A 243 -14.77 4.61 12.63
C GLY A 243 -13.61 4.53 11.66
N ILE A 244 -13.55 5.56 10.83
CA ILE A 244 -12.52 5.82 9.82
C ILE A 244 -11.89 7.17 10.13
N ALA A 245 -10.59 7.22 10.30
CA ALA A 245 -9.82 8.45 10.38
C ALA A 245 -8.98 8.61 9.11
N VAL A 246 -9.12 9.73 8.42
CA VAL A 246 -8.38 10.02 7.19
C VAL A 246 -7.53 11.28 7.34
N GLU A 247 -6.44 11.35 6.57
CA GLU A 247 -5.69 12.60 6.48
C GLU A 247 -6.47 13.62 5.66
N SER A 248 -6.81 14.77 6.26
CA SER A 248 -7.51 15.83 5.56
C SER A 248 -6.66 16.38 4.41
N ASN A 249 -7.30 16.73 3.31
CA ASN A 249 -6.65 17.13 2.06
C ASN A 249 -5.69 16.07 1.46
N GLY A 250 -5.64 14.85 2.04
CA GLY A 250 -4.79 13.75 1.60
C GLY A 250 -5.56 12.53 1.11
N VAL A 251 -6.88 12.49 1.30
CA VAL A 251 -7.76 11.37 0.93
C VAL A 251 -8.99 11.90 0.20
N LEU A 252 -9.41 11.20 -0.85
CA LEU A 252 -10.66 11.50 -1.55
C LEU A 252 -11.83 10.72 -0.92
N VAL A 253 -12.99 11.36 -0.81
CA VAL A 253 -14.25 10.74 -0.36
C VAL A 253 -15.13 10.55 -1.59
N LEU A 254 -15.20 9.31 -2.07
CA LEU A 254 -16.03 8.96 -3.22
C LEU A 254 -17.50 8.87 -2.82
N ASP A 255 -18.41 9.30 -3.71
CA ASP A 255 -19.85 9.32 -3.46
C ASP A 255 -20.15 9.86 -2.04
N ARG A 256 -19.63 11.08 -1.75
CA ARG A 256 -19.54 11.66 -0.41
C ARG A 256 -20.86 11.57 0.36
N GLU A 257 -21.97 11.96 -0.25
CA GLU A 257 -23.29 11.93 0.38
C GLU A 257 -23.66 10.50 0.80
N GLU A 258 -23.53 9.53 -0.10
CA GLU A 258 -23.83 8.14 0.17
C GLU A 258 -22.87 7.52 1.18
N THR A 259 -21.59 7.89 1.12
CA THR A 259 -20.55 7.44 2.08
C THR A 259 -20.90 7.88 3.49
N LEU A 260 -21.22 9.16 3.68
CA LEU A 260 -21.56 9.70 5.00
C LEU A 260 -22.92 9.20 5.48
N ARG A 261 -23.91 9.09 4.59
CA ARG A 261 -25.22 8.51 4.93
C ARG A 261 -25.07 7.08 5.46
N ARG A 262 -24.25 6.23 4.81
CA ARG A 262 -23.98 4.86 5.30
C ARG A 262 -23.25 4.86 6.62
N ALA A 263 -22.26 5.74 6.78
CA ALA A 263 -21.51 5.86 8.00
C ALA A 263 -22.43 6.21 9.18
N ASP A 264 -23.25 7.24 9.03
CA ASP A 264 -24.19 7.69 10.06
C ASP A 264 -25.25 6.64 10.38
N ALA A 265 -25.82 5.98 9.34
CA ALA A 265 -26.80 4.91 9.52
C ALA A 265 -26.25 3.71 10.31
N ASN A 266 -24.94 3.52 10.31
CA ASN A 266 -24.25 2.47 11.07
C ASN A 266 -23.51 3.00 12.30
N ALA A 267 -23.73 4.24 12.74
CA ALA A 267 -22.97 4.88 13.82
C ALA A 267 -21.44 4.68 13.66
N CYS A 268 -20.94 4.78 12.44
CA CYS A 268 -19.52 4.70 12.08
C CYS A 268 -18.99 6.12 11.86
N ALA A 269 -18.06 6.56 12.68
CA ALA A 269 -17.47 7.88 12.53
C ALA A 269 -16.61 7.98 11.26
N VAL A 270 -16.66 9.12 10.57
CA VAL A 270 -15.69 9.48 9.52
C VAL A 270 -15.06 10.80 9.91
N HIS A 271 -13.76 10.79 10.20
CA HIS A 271 -13.06 11.94 10.78
C HIS A 271 -11.81 12.29 9.98
N GLY A 272 -11.68 13.54 9.57
CA GLY A 272 -10.50 14.09 8.93
C GLY A 272 -9.53 14.66 9.94
N LEU A 273 -8.36 14.08 10.05
CA LEU A 273 -7.26 14.62 10.86
C LEU A 273 -6.46 15.61 10.02
N ALA A 274 -6.30 16.84 10.54
CA ALA A 274 -5.42 17.81 9.91
C ALA A 274 -4.01 17.20 9.76
N ALA A 275 -3.45 17.26 8.56
CA ALA A 275 -2.06 16.93 8.34
C ALA A 275 -1.24 17.78 9.31
N THR A 276 -0.79 17.19 10.40
CA THR A 276 0.08 17.91 11.34
C THR A 276 1.33 18.27 10.57
N LEU A 277 1.65 19.55 10.54
CA LEU A 277 2.86 20.12 9.92
C LEU A 277 4.17 19.54 10.49
N SER A 278 4.09 18.69 11.51
CA SER A 278 5.15 17.84 12.03
C SER A 278 5.66 16.75 11.06
N ALA A 279 5.09 16.61 9.86
CA ALA A 279 5.72 15.85 8.78
C ALA A 279 7.11 16.38 8.36
N ARG A 280 7.52 17.54 8.88
CA ARG A 280 8.91 18.04 8.89
C ARG A 280 9.72 17.60 10.12
N GLU A 281 9.30 16.53 10.79
CA GLU A 281 10.16 15.90 11.77
C GLU A 281 11.49 15.47 11.10
N ALA A 282 12.56 15.65 11.87
CA ALA A 282 13.93 15.32 11.48
C ALA A 282 13.99 13.97 10.74
N PRO A 283 14.83 13.83 9.72
CA PRO A 283 15.01 12.57 9.04
C PRO A 283 15.17 11.48 10.08
N LEU A 284 14.27 10.47 10.06
CA LEU A 284 14.45 9.31 10.92
C LEU A 284 15.88 8.85 10.78
N ALA A 285 16.59 8.74 11.90
CA ALA A 285 17.97 8.28 11.90
C ALA A 285 18.07 7.01 11.03
N PRO A 286 19.09 6.87 10.20
CA PRO A 286 19.29 5.63 9.50
C PRO A 286 19.31 4.50 10.53
N PRO A 287 18.75 3.32 10.21
CA PRO A 287 18.84 2.19 11.11
C PRO A 287 20.32 1.98 11.50
N PRO A 288 20.59 1.59 12.74
CA PRO A 288 21.97 1.35 13.17
C PRO A 288 22.63 0.37 12.21
N PRO A 289 23.96 0.48 11.98
CA PRO A 289 24.67 -0.42 11.11
C PRO A 289 24.47 -1.86 11.60
N LEU A 290 23.90 -2.69 10.74
CA LEU A 290 23.56 -4.06 11.04
C LEU A 290 24.83 -4.91 10.97
N ARG A 291 25.19 -5.60 12.03
CA ARG A 291 26.10 -6.71 11.98
C ARG A 291 25.31 -7.97 11.63
N ALA A 292 25.29 -8.30 10.34
CA ALA A 292 24.63 -9.50 9.87
C ALA A 292 25.60 -10.67 9.93
N GLN A 293 25.30 -11.69 10.73
CA GLN A 293 26.01 -12.95 10.78
C GLN A 293 25.22 -14.00 10.01
N LEU A 294 25.82 -14.58 8.98
CA LEU A 294 25.24 -15.72 8.29
C LEU A 294 25.40 -16.99 9.12
N VAL A 295 24.30 -17.72 9.28
CA VAL A 295 24.27 -19.01 9.95
C VAL A 295 23.89 -20.08 8.93
N GLY A 296 24.71 -21.14 8.82
CA GLY A 296 24.55 -22.18 7.81
C GLY A 296 25.35 -21.94 6.51
N ARG A 297 25.08 -22.74 5.48
CA ARG A 297 25.83 -22.82 4.22
C ARG A 297 25.20 -22.04 3.08
N VAL A 298 23.84 -21.89 3.12
CA VAL A 298 23.10 -21.22 2.06
C VAL A 298 23.35 -19.71 2.11
N ARG A 299 23.97 -19.17 1.06
CA ARG A 299 24.35 -17.76 0.99
C ARG A 299 23.21 -16.89 0.43
N PRO A 300 22.87 -15.74 1.09
CA PRO A 300 21.94 -14.78 0.54
C PRO A 300 22.53 -14.10 -0.69
N ARG A 301 21.71 -13.82 -1.70
CA ARG A 301 22.10 -13.01 -2.85
C ARG A 301 22.03 -11.53 -2.47
N ARG A 302 22.60 -10.64 -3.27
CA ARG A 302 22.54 -9.19 -3.04
C ARG A 302 21.10 -8.66 -2.91
N ARG A 303 20.16 -9.24 -3.66
CA ARG A 303 18.73 -8.87 -3.57
C ARG A 303 18.09 -9.35 -2.26
N ASP A 304 18.45 -10.56 -1.82
CA ASP A 304 17.93 -11.15 -0.60
C ASP A 304 18.40 -10.34 0.63
N MET A 305 19.65 -9.85 0.60
CA MET A 305 20.16 -8.93 1.63
C MET A 305 19.40 -7.60 1.66
N ARG A 306 19.10 -7.01 0.50
CA ARG A 306 18.29 -5.78 0.45
C ARG A 306 16.88 -5.99 1.01
N ASP A 307 16.27 -7.15 0.74
CA ASP A 307 14.97 -7.52 1.28
C ASP A 307 15.05 -7.67 2.80
N ILE A 308 16.12 -8.30 3.32
CA ILE A 308 16.40 -8.43 4.76
C ILE A 308 16.58 -7.05 5.40
N GLU A 309 17.45 -6.21 4.86
CA GLU A 309 17.70 -4.84 5.38
C GLU A 309 16.41 -4.03 5.47
N ARG A 310 15.56 -4.12 4.43
CA ARG A 310 14.26 -3.45 4.42
C ARG A 310 13.30 -4.01 5.46
N GLY A 311 13.25 -5.34 5.60
CA GLY A 311 12.43 -6.01 6.62
C GLY A 311 12.84 -5.64 8.03
N ILE A 312 14.15 -5.57 8.32
CA ILE A 312 14.67 -5.10 9.61
C ILE A 312 14.23 -3.65 9.87
N ALA A 313 14.34 -2.78 8.86
CA ALA A 313 13.87 -1.40 9.01
C ALA A 313 12.37 -1.32 9.34
N VAL A 314 11.55 -2.26 8.85
CA VAL A 314 10.12 -2.35 9.22
C VAL A 314 9.95 -2.75 10.68
N VAL A 315 10.50 -3.89 11.08
CA VAL A 315 10.26 -4.45 12.41
C VAL A 315 10.86 -3.59 13.54
N GLU A 316 12.00 -2.95 13.29
CA GLU A 316 12.64 -2.06 14.26
C GLU A 316 11.86 -0.74 14.44
N ARG A 317 11.33 -0.17 13.36
CA ARG A 317 10.51 1.06 13.42
C ARG A 317 9.16 0.86 14.09
N LEU A 318 8.66 -0.37 14.12
CA LEU A 318 7.40 -0.73 14.77
C LEU A 318 7.58 -1.21 16.21
N ALA A 319 8.82 -1.35 16.68
CA ALA A 319 9.13 -1.85 18.01
C ALA A 319 8.46 -1.04 19.15
N GLU A 320 8.41 0.28 19.01
CA GLU A 320 7.82 1.19 19.98
C GLU A 320 6.28 1.02 20.13
N PHE A 321 5.61 0.46 19.11
CA PHE A 321 4.16 0.22 19.13
C PHE A 321 3.80 -1.21 19.59
N ALA A 322 4.77 -1.97 20.07
CA ALA A 322 4.61 -3.40 20.43
C ALA A 322 3.96 -4.26 19.32
N THR A 323 4.12 -3.86 18.07
CA THR A 323 3.56 -4.53 16.87
C THR A 323 4.64 -4.74 15.81
N GLY A 324 4.26 -5.37 14.69
CA GLY A 324 5.16 -5.53 13.54
C GLY A 324 6.38 -6.39 13.85
N ARG A 325 6.23 -7.41 14.69
CA ARG A 325 7.34 -8.32 15.09
C ARG A 325 7.89 -9.13 13.94
N ALA A 326 7.11 -9.29 12.86
CA ALA A 326 7.54 -9.99 11.66
C ALA A 326 7.10 -9.25 10.40
N ALA A 327 7.92 -9.31 9.36
CA ALA A 327 7.60 -8.76 8.05
C ALA A 327 8.17 -9.66 6.94
N VAL A 328 7.47 -9.72 5.81
CA VAL A 328 7.96 -10.38 4.60
C VAL A 328 8.20 -9.33 3.53
N VAL A 329 9.42 -9.34 3.00
CA VAL A 329 9.85 -8.42 1.94
C VAL A 329 10.32 -9.22 0.73
N ALA A 330 9.91 -8.84 -0.46
CA ALA A 330 10.39 -9.43 -1.70
C ALA A 330 10.60 -8.36 -2.76
N ARG A 331 11.76 -8.37 -3.43
CA ARG A 331 12.15 -7.37 -4.44
C ARG A 331 12.06 -5.93 -3.92
N SER A 332 12.43 -5.73 -2.69
CA SER A 332 12.31 -4.47 -1.96
C SER A 332 10.86 -3.97 -1.73
N HIS A 333 9.84 -4.83 -1.91
CA HIS A 333 8.46 -4.52 -1.53
C HIS A 333 8.08 -5.23 -0.24
N VAL A 334 7.46 -4.52 0.68
CA VAL A 334 6.88 -5.08 1.89
C VAL A 334 5.57 -5.77 1.51
N LEU A 335 5.58 -7.11 1.52
CA LEU A 335 4.42 -7.91 1.15
C LEU A 335 3.41 -8.02 2.30
N ALA A 336 3.91 -8.27 3.52
CA ALA A 336 3.09 -8.46 4.70
C ALA A 336 3.84 -8.00 5.96
N ILE A 337 3.08 -7.50 6.93
CA ILE A 337 3.55 -7.13 8.26
C ILE A 337 2.59 -7.80 9.25
N ALA A 338 3.13 -8.44 10.29
CA ALA A 338 2.33 -8.99 11.37
C ALA A 338 1.80 -7.84 12.26
N GLY A 339 0.49 -7.77 12.42
CA GLY A 339 -0.15 -6.91 13.42
C GLY A 339 -0.34 -7.68 14.74
N ALA A 340 -1.59 -7.79 15.21
CA ALA A 340 -1.95 -8.65 16.32
C ALA A 340 -1.97 -10.15 15.96
N GLU A 341 -1.94 -10.50 14.69
CA GLU A 341 -1.89 -11.88 14.23
C GLU A 341 -0.53 -12.54 14.52
N ALA A 342 -0.54 -13.86 14.75
CA ALA A 342 0.67 -14.64 14.85
C ALA A 342 1.47 -14.63 13.52
N THR A 343 2.82 -14.73 13.62
CA THR A 343 3.72 -14.78 12.45
C THR A 343 3.32 -15.87 11.45
N ALA A 344 2.86 -17.01 11.94
CA ALA A 344 2.37 -18.12 11.12
C ALA A 344 1.15 -17.74 10.26
N ALA A 345 0.19 -17.01 10.83
CA ALA A 345 -1.00 -16.53 10.10
C ALA A 345 -0.62 -15.50 9.03
N MET A 346 0.33 -14.60 9.33
CA MET A 346 0.90 -13.68 8.35
C MET A 346 1.55 -14.45 7.19
N LEU A 347 2.37 -15.45 7.47
CA LEU A 347 3.06 -16.24 6.44
C LEU A 347 2.08 -16.97 5.52
N ALA A 348 0.98 -17.48 6.05
CA ALA A 348 -0.01 -18.23 5.27
C ALA A 348 -0.58 -17.42 4.08
N ARG A 349 -0.70 -16.09 4.21
CA ARG A 349 -1.20 -15.21 3.13
C ARG A 349 -0.14 -14.79 2.10
N VAL A 350 1.15 -14.93 2.41
CA VAL A 350 2.25 -14.41 1.57
C VAL A 350 2.25 -15.00 0.17
N ARG A 351 1.96 -16.31 0.03
CA ARG A 351 1.95 -16.97 -1.27
C ARG A 351 0.94 -16.35 -2.23
N GLY A 352 -0.24 -15.98 -1.73
CA GLY A 352 -1.26 -15.28 -2.50
C GLY A 352 -0.84 -13.89 -2.97
N LEU A 353 -0.04 -13.19 -2.16
CA LEU A 353 0.45 -11.84 -2.45
C LEU A 353 1.57 -11.83 -3.50
N ARG A 354 2.23 -12.95 -3.74
CA ARG A 354 3.32 -13.08 -4.73
C ARG A 354 2.85 -13.37 -6.15
N GLN A 355 1.58 -13.66 -6.38
CA GLN A 355 1.06 -14.13 -7.67
C GLN A 355 1.26 -13.17 -8.85
N TRP A 356 1.45 -11.87 -8.59
CA TRP A 356 1.65 -10.87 -9.64
C TRP A 356 3.09 -10.75 -10.13
N SER A 357 4.07 -11.43 -9.49
CA SER A 357 5.48 -11.30 -9.87
C SER A 357 6.11 -12.49 -10.57
N ASP A 358 5.56 -13.73 -10.47
CA ASP A 358 6.35 -14.92 -10.84
C ASP A 358 5.57 -16.16 -11.29
N ARG A 359 4.67 -16.06 -12.25
CA ARG A 359 4.07 -17.27 -12.85
C ARG A 359 5.08 -18.19 -13.56
N HIS A 360 6.32 -17.73 -13.80
CA HIS A 360 7.31 -18.46 -14.59
C HIS A 360 8.65 -18.73 -13.89
N ASN A 361 8.86 -18.27 -12.67
CA ASN A 361 10.17 -18.42 -12.01
C ASN A 361 10.04 -19.34 -10.78
N ARG A 362 10.48 -20.59 -10.91
CA ARG A 362 10.57 -21.61 -9.83
C ARG A 362 11.61 -21.25 -8.75
N ARG A 363 12.15 -20.03 -8.72
CA ARG A 363 13.17 -19.61 -7.76
C ARG A 363 12.53 -19.02 -6.52
N ARG A 364 13.04 -19.41 -5.36
CA ARG A 364 12.69 -18.81 -4.08
C ARG A 364 12.98 -17.31 -4.10
N LEU A 365 12.08 -16.52 -3.51
CA LEU A 365 12.14 -15.07 -3.55
C LEU A 365 11.55 -14.45 -2.29
N GLY A 366 12.23 -13.41 -1.78
CA GLY A 366 11.84 -12.68 -0.58
C GLY A 366 12.35 -13.30 0.70
N SER A 367 12.30 -12.53 1.76
CA SER A 367 12.84 -12.91 3.07
C SER A 367 11.81 -12.60 4.16
N LEU A 368 11.67 -13.52 5.10
CA LEU A 368 11.03 -13.27 6.38
C LEU A 368 12.03 -12.59 7.30
N VAL A 369 11.60 -11.54 7.97
CA VAL A 369 12.36 -10.92 9.05
C VAL A 369 11.52 -10.94 10.31
N CYS A 370 12.08 -11.49 11.40
CA CYS A 370 11.46 -11.53 12.70
C CYS A 370 12.30 -10.76 13.73
N ARG A 371 11.64 -9.96 14.55
CA ARG A 371 12.24 -9.35 15.72
C ARG A 371 11.98 -10.23 16.93
N ALA A 372 13.04 -10.86 17.43
CA ALA A 372 12.96 -11.67 18.66
C ALA A 372 12.65 -10.77 19.86
N ALA A 373 11.80 -11.27 20.75
CA ALA A 373 11.48 -10.64 22.01
C ALA A 373 11.66 -11.65 23.16
N PRO A 374 11.84 -11.19 24.41
CA PRO A 374 12.08 -12.08 25.55
C PRO A 374 10.94 -13.08 25.81
N ASP A 375 9.72 -12.70 25.48
CA ASP A 375 8.47 -13.45 25.65
C ASP A 375 7.99 -14.14 24.36
N ASP A 376 8.88 -14.33 23.38
CA ASP A 376 8.54 -14.86 22.09
C ASP A 376 8.15 -16.35 22.19
N ALA A 377 6.93 -16.66 21.76
CA ALA A 377 6.41 -18.01 21.66
C ALA A 377 6.67 -18.68 20.30
N ASP A 378 7.24 -17.94 19.33
CA ASP A 378 7.53 -18.46 18.02
C ASP A 378 8.66 -19.52 18.07
N ASP A 379 8.43 -20.63 17.37
CA ASP A 379 9.44 -21.68 17.18
C ASP A 379 10.19 -21.41 15.85
N LEU A 380 11.50 -21.19 15.93
CA LEU A 380 12.33 -20.92 14.75
C LEU A 380 12.30 -22.07 13.73
N LEU A 381 12.23 -23.33 14.16
CA LEU A 381 12.16 -24.46 13.25
C LEU A 381 10.82 -24.45 12.47
N ALA A 382 9.72 -24.16 13.16
CA ALA A 382 8.41 -24.00 12.53
C ALA A 382 8.39 -22.82 11.55
N LEU A 383 8.98 -21.68 11.91
CA LEU A 383 9.10 -20.50 11.04
C LEU A 383 9.92 -20.79 9.78
N LEU A 384 11.04 -21.53 9.89
CA LEU A 384 11.85 -21.96 8.75
C LEU A 384 11.04 -22.88 7.81
N GLN A 385 10.31 -23.86 8.36
CA GLN A 385 9.46 -24.75 7.57
C GLN A 385 8.36 -23.96 6.83
N GLN A 386 7.69 -23.06 7.52
CA GLN A 386 6.66 -22.20 6.92
C GLN A 386 7.23 -21.25 5.86
N ALA A 387 8.37 -20.63 6.10
CA ALA A 387 9.05 -19.80 5.12
C ALA A 387 9.40 -20.59 3.85
N ALA A 388 9.84 -21.86 4.02
CA ALA A 388 10.11 -22.74 2.91
C ALA A 388 8.84 -23.10 2.11
N LEU A 389 7.71 -23.36 2.79
CA LEU A 389 6.41 -23.61 2.16
C LEU A 389 5.89 -22.40 1.37
N GLN A 390 6.24 -21.20 1.78
CA GLN A 390 5.92 -19.95 1.06
C GLN A 390 6.95 -19.61 -0.04
N ASP A 391 7.88 -20.51 -0.36
CA ASP A 391 8.94 -20.30 -1.35
C ASP A 391 9.81 -19.06 -1.07
N LEU A 392 10.03 -18.71 0.18
CA LEU A 392 10.95 -17.64 0.55
C LEU A 392 12.41 -18.07 0.36
N ALA A 393 13.29 -17.11 0.15
CA ALA A 393 14.73 -17.34 -0.04
C ALA A 393 15.49 -17.39 1.28
N GLY A 394 14.97 -16.73 2.33
CA GLY A 394 15.66 -16.69 3.61
C GLY A 394 14.83 -16.20 4.78
N VAL A 395 15.39 -16.35 5.96
CA VAL A 395 14.88 -15.86 7.23
C VAL A 395 15.99 -15.04 7.90
N ALA A 396 15.63 -13.89 8.45
CA ALA A 396 16.50 -13.08 9.28
C ALA A 396 15.87 -12.83 10.65
N ILE A 397 16.70 -12.86 11.68
CA ILE A 397 16.28 -12.61 13.06
C ILE A 397 17.06 -11.42 13.59
N THR A 398 16.36 -10.46 14.19
CA THR A 398 16.96 -9.30 14.85
C THR A 398 16.46 -9.18 16.29
N GLY A 399 17.14 -8.37 17.11
CA GLY A 399 16.77 -8.17 18.52
C GLY A 399 17.41 -9.18 19.47
N ASN A 400 16.81 -9.35 20.65
CA ASN A 400 17.29 -10.23 21.72
C ASN A 400 16.16 -11.15 22.17
N GLY A 401 16.41 -12.47 22.24
CA GLY A 401 15.40 -13.41 22.69
C GLY A 401 15.68 -14.86 22.29
N PRO A 402 14.76 -15.79 22.63
CA PRO A 402 14.92 -17.23 22.36
C PRO A 402 15.18 -17.56 20.89
N LEU A 403 14.51 -16.88 19.96
CA LEU A 403 14.72 -17.06 18.51
C LEU A 403 16.17 -16.82 18.09
N LEU A 404 16.83 -15.81 18.68
CA LEU A 404 18.22 -15.49 18.37
C LEU A 404 19.17 -16.59 18.90
N HIS A 405 18.90 -17.12 20.09
CA HIS A 405 19.72 -18.18 20.68
C HIS A 405 19.59 -19.50 19.93
N SER A 406 18.40 -19.85 19.43
CA SER A 406 18.15 -21.07 18.68
C SER A 406 18.61 -21.03 17.21
N ALA A 407 19.00 -19.86 16.70
CA ALA A 407 19.36 -19.71 15.29
C ALA A 407 20.58 -20.56 14.86
N LYS A 408 21.56 -20.76 15.76
CA LYS A 408 22.72 -21.63 15.47
C LYS A 408 22.32 -23.09 15.34
N ASP A 409 21.41 -23.55 16.21
CA ASP A 409 20.93 -24.94 16.21
C ASP A 409 20.02 -25.19 15.01
N ALA A 410 19.34 -24.16 14.51
CA ALA A 410 18.48 -24.21 13.33
C ALA A 410 19.25 -24.19 11.99
N ALA A 411 20.58 -23.96 12.01
CA ALA A 411 21.39 -23.86 10.80
C ALA A 411 21.24 -25.07 9.85
N GLN A 412 21.29 -26.28 10.42
CA GLN A 412 21.15 -27.51 9.64
C GLN A 412 19.76 -27.62 8.98
N THR A 413 18.71 -27.23 9.68
CA THR A 413 17.35 -27.20 9.14
C THR A 413 17.23 -26.19 8.02
N ALA A 414 17.77 -24.98 8.20
CA ALA A 414 17.78 -23.95 7.17
C ALA A 414 18.50 -24.43 5.89
N ASP A 415 19.67 -25.06 6.04
CA ASP A 415 20.45 -25.62 4.93
C ASP A 415 19.67 -26.72 4.19
N ASN A 416 19.03 -27.65 4.92
CA ASN A 416 18.22 -28.72 4.36
C ASN A 416 17.01 -28.19 3.59
N LEU A 417 16.42 -27.10 4.08
CA LEU A 417 15.30 -26.40 3.44
C LEU A 417 15.76 -25.47 2.29
N GLY A 418 17.07 -25.27 2.10
CA GLY A 418 17.61 -24.37 1.09
C GLY A 418 17.31 -22.87 1.36
N LEU A 419 17.21 -22.50 2.63
CA LEU A 419 16.98 -21.13 3.11
C LEU A 419 18.30 -20.53 3.63
N CYS A 420 18.57 -19.26 3.32
CA CYS A 420 19.59 -18.53 4.08
C CYS A 420 19.02 -18.14 5.45
N LEU A 421 19.82 -18.32 6.49
CA LEU A 421 19.50 -17.85 7.85
C LEU A 421 20.51 -16.79 8.27
N VAL A 422 20.03 -15.62 8.66
CA VAL A 422 20.85 -14.46 9.02
C VAL A 422 20.45 -13.99 10.42
N ILE A 423 21.44 -13.85 11.29
CA ILE A 423 21.28 -13.19 12.59
C ILE A 423 21.75 -11.74 12.43
N CYS A 424 20.96 -10.80 12.91
CA CYS A 424 21.29 -9.39 12.90
C CYS A 424 21.30 -8.85 14.33
N GLU A 425 22.49 -8.52 14.82
CA GLU A 425 22.63 -7.87 16.11
C GLU A 425 22.36 -6.37 15.97
N THR A 426 21.34 -5.89 16.70
CA THR A 426 21.05 -4.48 16.88
C THR A 426 21.61 -4.04 18.23
N GLY A 427 22.75 -3.36 18.25
CA GLY A 427 23.36 -2.91 19.48
C GLY A 427 23.95 -1.51 19.37
N PRO A 428 23.84 -0.68 20.45
CA PRO A 428 24.48 0.64 20.50
C PRO A 428 26.01 0.58 20.66
N ASP A 429 26.60 -0.59 20.95
CA ASP A 429 28.03 -0.75 21.23
C ASP A 429 28.72 -1.72 20.27
N SER A 430 29.03 -1.24 19.07
CA SER A 430 30.00 -1.93 18.20
C SER A 430 31.37 -1.23 18.19
N LYS A 431 31.83 -0.75 19.35
CA LYS A 431 33.24 -0.43 19.54
C LYS A 431 33.92 -1.61 20.19
N GLY A 432 34.65 -2.37 19.40
CA GLY A 432 35.63 -3.33 19.89
C GLY A 432 35.28 -4.78 19.65
N LEU A 433 35.74 -5.25 18.51
CA LEU A 433 36.57 -6.48 18.39
C LEU A 433 37.10 -6.48 16.95
N ALA A 434 38.37 -6.06 16.85
CA ALA A 434 39.20 -6.13 15.65
C ALA A 434 39.52 -7.58 15.31
#